data_2a02caaa69ad6222d68448c2105db272
#
_entry.id   2a02caaa69ad6222d68448c2105db272
#
_cell.length_a   1.000
_cell.length_b   1.000
_cell.length_c   1.000
_cell.angle_alpha   90.00
_cell.angle_beta   90.00
_cell.angle_gamma   90.00
#
_symmetry.space_group_name_H-M   'P 1'
#
loop_
_entity.id
_entity.type
_entity.pdbx_description
1 polymer ?
#
loop_
_entity_poly.entity_id
_entity_poly.type
_entity_poly.pdbx_seq_one_letter_code
_entity_poly.pdbx_strand_id
1 'polypeptide(L)'
;TTNSDPLDDVSVALDAVEAETGERPSIMIVSRKTMDYLKQNTKIKSAILAQNVTANVFMTDNRVKEIFSSELGISIIVYSKQYKKEDGTAAKFYPDGFATLIPSGALGNTWYGTTPEERTLMGSGEADVSIVNTGVAVAVTVTNDPVHTKTTASEIVLPSYERMDSTYVIKCY
;
A
#
# COMPACT_ATOMS: atom_id res chain seq x y z
N THR A 1 -3.85 17.73 -16.70
CA THR A 1 -4.56 18.53 -17.73
C THR A 1 -5.46 19.54 -17.06
N THR A 2 -5.51 20.76 -17.56
CA THR A 2 -6.26 21.91 -17.02
C THR A 2 -7.79 21.69 -16.97
N ASN A 3 -8.30 20.63 -17.56
CA ASN A 3 -9.73 20.32 -17.70
C ASN A 3 -10.19 19.07 -16.94
N SER A 4 -9.33 18.40 -16.16
CA SER A 4 -9.75 17.24 -15.39
C SER A 4 -10.41 17.69 -14.08
N ASP A 5 -11.47 17.02 -13.70
CA ASP A 5 -12.16 17.21 -12.42
C ASP A 5 -11.91 16.00 -11.52
N PRO A 6 -10.86 16.03 -10.69
CA PRO A 6 -10.52 14.87 -9.87
C PRO A 6 -11.57 14.49 -8.83
N LEU A 7 -12.41 15.45 -8.40
CA LEU A 7 -13.50 15.16 -7.46
C LEU A 7 -14.60 14.36 -8.15
N ASP A 8 -14.98 14.78 -9.37
CA ASP A 8 -15.99 14.09 -10.16
C ASP A 8 -15.47 12.72 -10.64
N ASP A 9 -14.25 12.65 -11.16
CA ASP A 9 -13.60 11.39 -11.60
C ASP A 9 -13.56 10.34 -10.47
N VAL A 10 -13.24 10.77 -9.25
CA VAL A 10 -13.21 9.89 -8.09
C VAL A 10 -14.63 9.52 -7.64
N SER A 11 -15.58 10.46 -7.68
CA SER A 11 -16.99 10.17 -7.36
C SER A 11 -17.58 9.10 -8.27
N VAL A 12 -17.36 9.23 -9.58
CA VAL A 12 -17.80 8.24 -10.57
C VAL A 12 -17.17 6.87 -10.31
N ALA A 13 -15.88 6.83 -9.96
CA ALA A 13 -15.21 5.57 -9.63
C ALA A 13 -15.77 4.92 -8.34
N LEU A 14 -16.10 5.72 -7.33
CA LEU A 14 -16.73 5.23 -6.10
C LEU A 14 -18.10 4.64 -6.37
N ASP A 15 -18.92 5.34 -7.15
CA ASP A 15 -20.28 4.90 -7.48
C ASP A 15 -20.24 3.61 -8.32
N ALA A 16 -19.24 3.47 -9.20
CA ALA A 16 -19.05 2.24 -9.98
C ALA A 16 -18.73 1.03 -9.09
N VAL A 17 -17.82 1.18 -8.13
CA VAL A 17 -17.47 0.08 -7.19
C VAL A 17 -18.66 -0.24 -6.28
N GLU A 18 -19.34 0.78 -5.77
CA GLU A 18 -20.52 0.60 -4.90
C GLU A 18 -21.66 -0.13 -5.63
N ALA A 19 -21.87 0.20 -6.91
CA ALA A 19 -22.89 -0.48 -7.74
C ALA A 19 -22.56 -1.96 -7.98
N GLU A 20 -21.28 -2.30 -8.09
CA GLU A 20 -20.83 -3.68 -8.36
C GLU A 20 -20.76 -4.54 -7.11
N THR A 21 -20.24 -3.98 -6.01
CA THR A 21 -19.93 -4.75 -4.79
C THR A 21 -20.85 -4.45 -3.61
N GLY A 22 -21.63 -3.39 -3.67
CA GLY A 22 -22.42 -2.88 -2.55
C GLY A 22 -21.61 -2.22 -1.45
N GLU A 23 -20.30 -2.04 -1.65
CA GLU A 23 -19.40 -1.43 -0.68
C GLU A 23 -18.67 -0.22 -1.28
N ARG A 24 -18.74 0.92 -0.59
CA ARG A 24 -18.08 2.14 -1.03
C ARG A 24 -16.64 2.21 -0.50
N PRO A 25 -15.64 2.35 -1.37
CA PRO A 25 -14.25 2.57 -0.95
C PRO A 25 -14.12 3.82 -0.08
N SER A 26 -13.31 3.75 0.97
CA SER A 26 -13.11 4.84 1.92
C SER A 26 -11.67 5.36 2.00
N ILE A 27 -10.75 4.68 1.33
CA ILE A 27 -9.32 5.01 1.34
C ILE A 27 -8.84 5.18 -0.10
N MET A 28 -8.09 6.24 -0.35
CA MET A 28 -7.41 6.48 -1.62
C MET A 28 -5.90 6.53 -1.41
N ILE A 29 -5.17 5.62 -2.05
CA ILE A 29 -3.71 5.59 -2.02
C ILE A 29 -3.19 6.34 -3.25
N VAL A 30 -2.27 7.29 -3.02
CA VAL A 30 -1.64 8.09 -4.08
C VAL A 30 -0.14 8.19 -3.87
N SER A 31 0.63 8.39 -4.95
CA SER A 31 2.04 8.76 -4.82
C SER A 31 2.21 10.22 -4.43
N ARG A 32 3.40 10.59 -3.94
CA ARG A 32 3.75 11.99 -3.64
C ARG A 32 3.55 12.89 -4.87
N LYS A 33 3.95 12.43 -6.04
CA LYS A 33 3.81 13.17 -7.29
C LYS A 33 2.35 13.38 -7.69
N THR A 34 1.51 12.35 -7.52
CA THR A 34 0.06 12.47 -7.75
C THR A 34 -0.57 13.47 -6.78
N MET A 35 -0.16 13.47 -5.51
CA MET A 35 -0.62 14.46 -4.53
C MET A 35 -0.23 15.89 -4.92
N ASP A 36 0.98 16.09 -5.45
CA ASP A 36 1.41 17.41 -5.95
C ASP A 36 0.59 17.85 -7.17
N TYR A 37 0.18 16.95 -8.05
CA TYR A 37 -0.74 17.27 -9.14
C TYR A 37 -2.13 17.66 -8.63
N LEU A 38 -2.66 16.98 -7.62
CA LEU A 38 -3.93 17.35 -6.99
C LEU A 38 -3.89 18.77 -6.41
N LYS A 39 -2.78 19.13 -5.74
CA LYS A 39 -2.58 20.51 -5.22
C LYS A 39 -2.54 21.58 -6.32
N GLN A 40 -2.07 21.23 -7.51
CA GLN A 40 -1.97 22.16 -8.64
C GLN A 40 -3.27 22.26 -9.45
N ASN A 41 -4.18 21.31 -9.29
CA ASN A 41 -5.43 21.27 -10.05
C ASN A 41 -6.31 22.49 -9.75
N THR A 42 -6.82 23.12 -10.82
CA THR A 42 -7.62 24.33 -10.73
C THR A 42 -8.98 24.11 -10.12
N LYS A 43 -9.61 22.96 -10.36
CA LYS A 43 -10.93 22.62 -9.79
C LYS A 43 -10.85 22.43 -8.29
N ILE A 44 -9.84 21.69 -7.79
CA ILE A 44 -9.60 21.52 -6.35
C ILE A 44 -9.31 22.87 -5.70
N LYS A 45 -8.48 23.72 -6.34
CA LYS A 45 -8.23 25.08 -5.83
C LYS A 45 -9.50 25.90 -5.75
N SER A 46 -10.35 25.87 -6.78
CA SER A 46 -11.62 26.61 -6.79
C SER A 46 -12.58 26.10 -5.72
N ALA A 47 -12.67 24.80 -5.51
CA ALA A 47 -13.50 24.21 -4.47
C ALA A 47 -13.07 24.64 -3.07
N ILE A 48 -11.76 24.66 -2.80
CA ILE A 48 -11.20 25.13 -1.52
C ILE A 48 -11.42 26.63 -1.33
N LEU A 49 -11.27 27.44 -2.39
CA LEU A 49 -11.50 28.88 -2.33
C LEU A 49 -12.97 29.23 -2.13
N ALA A 50 -13.89 28.45 -2.69
CA ALA A 50 -15.34 28.66 -2.50
C ALA A 50 -15.77 28.47 -1.03
N GLN A 51 -15.08 27.60 -0.29
CA GLN A 51 -15.33 27.38 1.14
C GLN A 51 -14.63 28.43 2.04
N ASN A 52 -13.62 29.15 1.53
CA ASN A 52 -12.81 30.10 2.29
C ASN A 52 -12.80 31.47 1.58
N VAL A 53 -13.36 32.46 2.19
CA VAL A 53 -13.51 33.84 1.66
C VAL A 53 -12.18 34.61 1.50
N THR A 54 -11.05 34.04 1.90
CA THR A 54 -9.74 34.72 1.87
C THR A 54 -8.94 34.35 0.62
N ALA A 55 -8.61 35.33 -0.19
CA ALA A 55 -8.04 35.22 -1.54
C ALA A 55 -6.62 34.60 -1.68
N ASN A 56 -5.93 34.22 -0.58
CA ASN A 56 -4.60 33.65 -0.61
C ASN A 56 -4.47 32.41 0.28
N VAL A 57 -5.06 31.28 -0.18
CA VAL A 57 -4.93 30.01 0.55
C VAL A 57 -3.72 29.24 0.03
N PHE A 58 -2.77 28.98 0.93
CA PHE A 58 -1.66 28.09 0.62
C PHE A 58 -2.16 26.64 0.54
N MET A 59 -1.92 25.98 -0.61
CA MET A 59 -2.37 24.62 -0.87
C MET A 59 -1.46 23.61 -0.19
N THR A 60 -1.89 23.12 0.98
CA THR A 60 -1.23 22.05 1.72
C THR A 60 -1.85 20.69 1.44
N ASP A 61 -1.11 19.61 1.71
CA ASP A 61 -1.63 18.24 1.61
C ASP A 61 -2.90 18.06 2.48
N ASN A 62 -2.93 18.67 3.66
CA ASN A 62 -4.07 18.57 4.58
C ASN A 62 -5.34 19.21 4.02
N ARG A 63 -5.22 20.33 3.32
CA ARG A 63 -6.37 20.98 2.67
C ARG A 63 -6.99 20.11 1.57
N VAL A 64 -6.14 19.45 0.78
CA VAL A 64 -6.62 18.51 -0.23
C VAL A 64 -7.30 17.30 0.42
N LYS A 65 -6.69 16.73 1.46
CA LYS A 65 -7.27 15.62 2.23
C LYS A 65 -8.62 15.98 2.83
N GLU A 66 -8.74 17.18 3.40
CA GLU A 66 -9.95 17.69 4.01
C GLU A 66 -11.11 17.79 3.02
N ILE A 67 -10.88 18.30 1.82
CA ILE A 67 -11.91 18.37 0.77
C ILE A 67 -12.36 16.97 0.34
N PHE A 68 -11.44 16.04 0.09
CA PHE A 68 -11.81 14.68 -0.29
C PHE A 68 -12.57 13.96 0.84
N SER A 69 -12.21 14.24 2.09
CA SER A 69 -12.91 13.68 3.25
C SER A 69 -14.29 14.27 3.44
N SER A 70 -14.47 15.60 3.25
CA SER A 70 -15.75 16.26 3.45
C SER A 70 -16.75 16.00 2.32
N GLU A 71 -16.29 16.01 1.07
CA GLU A 71 -17.16 15.87 -0.10
C GLU A 71 -17.43 14.40 -0.48
N LEU A 72 -16.41 13.53 -0.35
CA LEU A 72 -16.46 12.14 -0.83
C LEU A 72 -16.37 11.09 0.28
N GLY A 73 -16.08 11.50 1.52
CA GLY A 73 -15.88 10.56 2.63
C GLY A 73 -14.59 9.73 2.54
N ILE A 74 -13.59 10.17 1.76
CA ILE A 74 -12.37 9.42 1.48
C ILE A 74 -11.19 9.94 2.29
N SER A 75 -10.42 9.02 2.86
CA SER A 75 -9.12 9.31 3.48
C SER A 75 -7.99 9.10 2.47
N ILE A 76 -7.20 10.15 2.19
CA ILE A 76 -6.06 10.06 1.27
C ILE A 76 -4.78 9.65 2.03
N ILE A 77 -4.17 8.55 1.59
CA ILE A 77 -2.87 8.07 2.07
C ILE A 77 -1.82 8.32 0.98
N VAL A 78 -0.78 9.10 1.33
CA VAL A 78 0.36 9.32 0.44
C VAL A 78 1.41 8.24 0.71
N TYR A 79 1.66 7.39 -0.30
CA TYR A 79 2.63 6.30 -0.21
C TYR A 79 3.87 6.64 -1.03
N SER A 80 5.03 6.76 -0.36
CA SER A 80 6.29 7.18 -0.98
C SER A 80 7.47 6.25 -0.70
N LYS A 81 7.22 5.02 -0.18
CA LYS A 81 8.29 4.06 0.11
C LYS A 81 8.98 3.59 -1.17
N GLN A 82 10.29 3.36 -1.04
CA GLN A 82 11.15 2.91 -2.13
C GLN A 82 11.95 1.68 -1.70
N TYR A 83 12.39 0.90 -2.65
CA TYR A 83 13.30 -0.22 -2.46
C TYR A 83 14.48 -0.09 -3.41
N LYS A 84 15.58 -0.77 -3.10
CA LYS A 84 16.73 -0.88 -3.99
C LYS A 84 16.62 -2.17 -4.80
N LYS A 85 16.75 -2.04 -6.11
CA LYS A 85 16.89 -3.18 -7.02
C LYS A 85 18.28 -3.80 -6.88
N GLU A 86 18.48 -4.97 -7.47
CA GLU A 86 19.78 -5.67 -7.50
C GLU A 86 20.90 -4.84 -8.14
N ASP A 87 20.56 -3.99 -9.11
CA ASP A 87 21.49 -3.04 -9.76
C ASP A 87 21.83 -1.82 -8.89
N GLY A 88 21.29 -1.73 -7.67
CA GLY A 88 21.49 -0.61 -6.75
C GLY A 88 20.61 0.61 -7.01
N THR A 89 19.79 0.62 -8.07
CA THR A 89 18.88 1.72 -8.38
C THR A 89 17.67 1.72 -7.44
N ALA A 90 17.20 2.92 -7.06
CA ALA A 90 16.00 3.07 -6.26
C ALA A 90 14.75 2.93 -7.14
N ALA A 91 13.79 2.14 -6.70
CA ALA A 91 12.48 2.01 -7.33
C ALA A 91 11.36 2.26 -6.30
N LYS A 92 10.25 2.83 -6.76
CA LYS A 92 9.07 3.05 -5.92
C LYS A 92 8.24 1.78 -5.86
N PHE A 93 7.71 1.44 -4.69
CA PHE A 93 6.71 0.38 -4.56
C PHE A 93 5.40 0.76 -5.24
N TYR A 94 5.02 2.05 -5.15
CA TYR A 94 3.80 2.56 -5.75
C TYR A 94 4.14 3.50 -6.92
N PRO A 95 3.65 3.22 -8.13
CA PRO A 95 3.98 4.01 -9.32
C PRO A 95 3.34 5.40 -9.27
N ASP A 96 3.98 6.36 -9.93
CA ASP A 96 3.41 7.70 -10.11
C ASP A 96 2.28 7.70 -11.14
N GLY A 97 1.35 8.63 -11.01
CA GLY A 97 0.24 8.79 -11.95
C GLY A 97 -0.90 7.79 -11.76
N PHE A 98 -0.97 7.16 -10.61
CA PHE A 98 -2.10 6.30 -10.24
C PHE A 98 -2.70 6.76 -8.91
N ALA A 99 -4.00 6.52 -8.76
CA ALA A 99 -4.73 6.60 -7.52
C ALA A 99 -5.52 5.31 -7.35
N THR A 100 -5.36 4.63 -6.23
CA THR A 100 -6.04 3.37 -5.94
C THR A 100 -7.05 3.58 -4.83
N LEU A 101 -8.31 3.29 -5.12
CA LEU A 101 -9.40 3.29 -4.17
C LEU A 101 -9.52 1.90 -3.56
N ILE A 102 -9.59 1.83 -2.23
CA ILE A 102 -9.71 0.58 -1.47
C ILE A 102 -10.78 0.72 -0.40
N PRO A 103 -11.51 -0.36 -0.07
CA PRO A 103 -12.44 -0.37 1.04
C PRO A 103 -11.72 -0.30 2.38
N SER A 104 -12.46 -0.03 3.44
CA SER A 104 -11.96 -0.15 4.81
C SER A 104 -11.83 -1.62 5.22
N GLY A 105 -10.85 -1.93 6.09
CA GLY A 105 -10.64 -3.27 6.63
C GLY A 105 -9.57 -4.08 5.90
N ALA A 106 -9.54 -5.38 6.17
CA ALA A 106 -8.57 -6.29 5.59
C ALA A 106 -8.90 -6.59 4.12
N LEU A 107 -7.92 -6.46 3.24
CA LEU A 107 -8.05 -6.77 1.82
C LEU A 107 -7.87 -8.25 1.51
N GLY A 108 -7.35 -9.02 2.47
CA GLY A 108 -7.09 -10.44 2.34
C GLY A 108 -6.31 -10.97 3.54
N ASN A 109 -5.81 -12.18 3.41
CA ASN A 109 -5.10 -12.88 4.46
C ASN A 109 -3.66 -13.21 4.05
N THR A 110 -2.79 -13.35 5.03
CA THR A 110 -1.45 -13.90 4.82
C THR A 110 -1.41 -15.32 5.38
N TRP A 111 -1.17 -16.29 4.51
CA TRP A 111 -1.07 -17.69 4.85
C TRP A 111 0.39 -18.03 5.13
N TYR A 112 0.64 -18.75 6.22
CA TYR A 112 1.97 -19.19 6.62
C TYR A 112 2.08 -20.69 6.41
N GLY A 113 3.18 -21.13 5.83
CA GLY A 113 3.48 -22.53 5.58
C GLY A 113 4.60 -23.05 6.47
N THR A 114 4.72 -24.38 6.62
CA THR A 114 5.81 -25.01 7.32
C THR A 114 7.10 -24.86 6.52
N THR A 115 8.17 -24.36 7.16
CA THR A 115 9.45 -24.18 6.50
C THR A 115 10.19 -25.50 6.28
N PRO A 116 11.09 -25.60 5.29
CA PRO A 116 11.91 -26.80 5.08
C PRO A 116 12.75 -27.16 6.30
N GLU A 117 13.27 -26.17 7.02
CA GLU A 117 14.08 -26.37 8.22
C GLU A 117 13.24 -26.99 9.35
N GLU A 118 12.03 -26.49 9.56
CA GLU A 118 11.09 -27.07 10.52
C GLU A 118 10.75 -28.52 10.17
N ARG A 119 10.49 -28.78 8.90
CA ARG A 119 10.04 -30.07 8.41
C ARG A 119 11.13 -31.13 8.42
N THR A 120 12.38 -30.76 8.09
CA THR A 120 13.46 -31.72 7.83
C THR A 120 14.46 -31.78 8.97
N LEU A 121 14.81 -30.64 9.58
CA LEU A 121 15.88 -30.55 10.57
C LEU A 121 15.40 -30.60 12.01
N MET A 122 14.12 -30.26 12.27
CA MET A 122 13.58 -30.28 13.61
C MET A 122 13.57 -31.68 14.19
N GLY A 123 14.33 -31.89 15.28
CA GLY A 123 14.46 -33.19 15.93
C GLY A 123 15.46 -34.16 15.27
N SER A 124 16.15 -33.77 14.20
CA SER A 124 17.17 -34.59 13.56
C SER A 124 18.50 -34.68 14.34
N GLY A 125 18.75 -33.71 15.22
CA GLY A 125 20.04 -33.54 15.91
C GLY A 125 21.14 -32.93 15.07
N GLU A 126 20.93 -32.66 13.80
CA GLU A 126 21.89 -32.05 12.89
C GLU A 126 21.97 -30.53 13.00
N ALA A 127 20.88 -29.91 13.45
CA ALA A 127 20.79 -28.48 13.67
C ALA A 127 19.88 -28.16 14.87
N ASP A 128 20.16 -27.05 15.54
CA ASP A 128 19.25 -26.49 16.53
C ASP A 128 18.22 -25.63 15.82
N VAL A 129 16.97 -26.07 15.78
CA VAL A 129 15.87 -25.41 15.07
C VAL A 129 14.87 -24.89 16.09
N SER A 130 14.64 -23.58 16.06
CA SER A 130 13.63 -22.91 16.87
C SER A 130 12.58 -22.25 15.98
N ILE A 131 11.30 -22.44 16.36
CA ILE A 131 10.17 -21.74 15.73
C ILE A 131 10.01 -20.41 16.47
N VAL A 132 10.26 -19.31 15.74
CA VAL A 132 10.16 -17.94 16.31
C VAL A 132 8.72 -17.43 16.22
N ASN A 133 8.04 -17.78 15.11
CA ASN A 133 6.63 -17.47 14.90
C ASN A 133 6.05 -18.48 13.91
N THR A 134 4.73 -18.53 13.75
CA THR A 134 4.08 -19.38 12.76
C THR A 134 4.69 -19.11 11.36
N GLY A 135 5.21 -20.16 10.72
CA GLY A 135 5.86 -20.07 9.40
C GLY A 135 7.25 -19.43 9.38
N VAL A 136 7.87 -19.17 10.53
CA VAL A 136 9.22 -18.63 10.65
C VAL A 136 10.07 -19.55 11.51
N ALA A 137 11.08 -20.19 10.92
CA ALA A 137 12.04 -21.04 11.60
C ALA A 137 13.45 -20.47 11.54
N VAL A 138 14.21 -20.66 12.62
CA VAL A 138 15.62 -20.33 12.69
C VAL A 138 16.39 -21.61 12.96
N ALA A 139 17.29 -22.00 12.07
CA ALA A 139 18.18 -23.14 12.18
C ALA A 139 19.63 -22.69 12.44
N VAL A 140 20.25 -23.25 13.47
CA VAL A 140 21.65 -23.03 13.81
C VAL A 140 22.43 -24.33 13.59
N THR A 141 23.39 -24.31 12.68
CA THR A 141 24.24 -25.43 12.37
C THR A 141 25.67 -25.09 12.76
N VAL A 142 26.35 -26.00 13.47
CA VAL A 142 27.76 -25.86 13.86
C VAL A 142 28.59 -26.85 13.05
N THR A 143 29.60 -26.34 12.36
CA THR A 143 30.60 -27.17 11.64
C THR A 143 31.92 -27.12 12.38
N ASN A 144 32.57 -28.28 12.57
CA ASN A 144 33.76 -28.40 13.40
C ASN A 144 35.08 -28.25 12.62
N ASP A 145 35.04 -28.35 11.28
CA ASP A 145 36.24 -28.23 10.46
C ASP A 145 35.95 -27.48 9.13
N PRO A 146 36.36 -26.22 8.98
CA PRO A 146 36.76 -25.30 10.07
C PRO A 146 35.61 -24.97 11.00
N VAL A 147 35.90 -24.63 12.24
CA VAL A 147 34.89 -24.29 13.23
C VAL A 147 34.15 -23.03 12.81
N HIS A 148 32.85 -23.14 12.47
CA HIS A 148 31.97 -22.03 12.21
C HIS A 148 30.54 -22.35 12.56
N THR A 149 29.76 -21.29 12.84
CA THR A 149 28.32 -21.36 13.11
C THR A 149 27.59 -20.68 11.97
N LYS A 150 26.66 -21.41 11.36
CA LYS A 150 25.76 -20.87 10.33
C LYS A 150 24.34 -20.72 10.93
N THR A 151 23.80 -19.52 10.91
CA THR A 151 22.41 -19.26 11.27
C THR A 151 21.63 -18.99 10.00
N THR A 152 20.56 -19.74 9.80
CA THR A 152 19.65 -19.60 8.66
C THR A 152 18.26 -19.28 9.22
N ALA A 153 17.67 -18.18 8.77
CA ALA A 153 16.27 -17.86 9.02
C ALA A 153 15.48 -18.05 7.73
N SER A 154 14.38 -18.77 7.80
CA SER A 154 13.50 -19.03 6.66
C SER A 154 12.07 -18.76 7.01
N GLU A 155 11.32 -18.25 6.01
CA GLU A 155 9.91 -17.92 6.13
C GLU A 155 9.19 -18.35 4.86
N ILE A 156 8.04 -19.00 5.01
CA ILE A 156 7.13 -19.32 3.90
C ILE A 156 5.82 -18.60 4.14
N VAL A 157 5.55 -17.62 3.27
CA VAL A 157 4.33 -16.81 3.32
C VAL A 157 3.69 -16.72 1.94
N LEU A 158 2.37 -16.76 1.94
CA LEU A 158 1.55 -16.52 0.76
C LEU A 158 0.54 -15.41 1.09
N PRO A 159 0.79 -14.16 0.66
CA PRO A 159 -0.23 -13.12 0.77
C PRO A 159 -1.36 -13.41 -0.24
N SER A 160 -2.59 -13.48 0.24
CA SER A 160 -3.80 -13.64 -0.55
C SER A 160 -4.55 -12.32 -0.59
N TYR A 161 -4.86 -11.84 -1.78
CA TYR A 161 -5.67 -10.65 -2.00
C TYR A 161 -7.08 -11.08 -2.43
N GLU A 162 -8.03 -11.05 -1.49
CA GLU A 162 -9.34 -11.68 -1.65
C GLU A 162 -10.42 -10.69 -2.10
N ARG A 163 -10.22 -9.38 -1.87
CA ARG A 163 -11.19 -8.32 -2.14
C ARG A 163 -10.79 -7.45 -3.34
N MET A 164 -10.41 -8.10 -4.43
CA MET A 164 -9.97 -7.41 -5.65
C MET A 164 -11.11 -6.61 -6.29
N ASP A 165 -12.31 -7.13 -6.26
CA ASP A 165 -13.51 -6.53 -6.85
C ASP A 165 -13.92 -5.22 -6.16
N SER A 166 -13.55 -5.05 -4.88
CA SER A 166 -13.82 -3.84 -4.10
C SER A 166 -12.76 -2.75 -4.28
N THR A 167 -11.85 -2.89 -5.23
CA THR A 167 -10.79 -1.92 -5.48
C THR A 167 -10.88 -1.33 -6.88
N TYR A 168 -10.50 -0.07 -7.01
CA TYR A 168 -10.51 0.63 -8.29
C TYR A 168 -9.20 1.42 -8.49
N VAL A 169 -8.65 1.38 -9.68
CA VAL A 169 -7.42 2.09 -10.01
C VAL A 169 -7.70 3.16 -11.06
N ILE A 170 -7.50 4.40 -10.68
CA ILE A 170 -7.60 5.57 -11.57
C ILE A 170 -6.21 5.89 -12.09
N LYS A 171 -6.09 6.04 -13.39
CA LYS A 171 -4.87 6.48 -14.05
C LYS A 171 -4.93 8.00 -14.25
N CYS A 172 -4.02 8.71 -13.57
CA CYS A 172 -3.92 10.17 -13.60
C CYS A 172 -2.78 10.58 -14.57
N TYR A 173 -3.06 11.45 -15.52
CA TYR A 173 -2.07 12.02 -16.48
C TYR A 173 -1.93 13.53 -16.31
#